data_bac478b8e3b3dc8fd33fa32da64636ac
#
_entry.id   bac478b8e3b3dc8fd33fa32da64636ac
#
_cell.length_a   1.000
_cell.length_b   1.000
_cell.length_c   1.000
_cell.angle_alpha   90.00
_cell.angle_beta   90.00
_cell.angle_gamma   90.00
#
_symmetry.space_group_name_H-M   'P 1'
#
loop_
_entity.id
_entity.type
_entity.pdbx_description
1 polymer ?
#
loop_
_entity_poly.entity_id
_entity_poly.type
_entity_poly.pdbx_seq_one_letter_code
_entity_poly.pdbx_strand_id
1 'polypeptide(L)'
;RKRQFARAKRIGFPVVVLGAAAVVGAAVGVTPSVGLPSLRPGYEDSVSGCSATDGDTIRCNGERIRLLGIDAPELPGHCRTGRNCAPGDGYASKRSLADAMIGTIHISRVGEDHYGRTLAILSGDHGDLSCWQLEHGQAIYKPQWDNGRRVARICPKVAFFP
;
A
#
# COMPACT_ATOMS: atom_id res chain seq x y z
N ARG A 1 26.30 57.48 -54.03
CA ARG A 1 25.50 58.17 -52.98
C ARG A 1 25.99 57.68 -51.64
N LYS A 2 26.79 58.54 -50.94
CA LYS A 2 27.35 58.33 -49.62
C LYS A 2 26.27 58.66 -48.59
N ARG A 3 25.96 57.69 -47.63
CA ARG A 3 25.20 58.01 -46.44
C ARG A 3 26.16 58.03 -45.26
N GLN A 4 26.23 59.19 -44.61
CA GLN A 4 27.02 59.42 -43.39
C GLN A 4 26.25 58.89 -42.21
N PHE A 5 26.94 58.11 -41.34
CA PHE A 5 26.44 57.70 -40.06
C PHE A 5 26.83 58.72 -38.98
N ALA A 6 25.86 59.31 -38.32
CA ALA A 6 26.03 60.23 -37.22
C ALA A 6 26.44 59.47 -35.95
N ARG A 7 27.53 59.94 -35.31
CA ARG A 7 28.07 59.46 -34.05
C ARG A 7 27.23 60.02 -32.88
N ALA A 8 26.54 59.17 -32.12
CA ALA A 8 25.87 59.54 -30.86
C ALA A 8 26.90 59.67 -29.73
N LYS A 9 26.94 60.82 -29.08
CA LYS A 9 27.74 61.07 -27.85
C LYS A 9 27.12 60.31 -26.63
N ARG A 10 27.92 59.54 -25.97
CA ARG A 10 27.54 58.95 -24.68
C ARG A 10 27.74 60.02 -23.59
N ILE A 11 26.66 60.39 -22.93
CA ILE A 11 26.65 61.14 -21.65
C ILE A 11 26.72 60.16 -20.52
N GLY A 12 27.84 60.20 -19.78
CA GLY A 12 28.01 59.38 -18.58
C GLY A 12 27.32 60.07 -17.41
N PHE A 13 26.43 59.35 -16.73
CA PHE A 13 25.89 59.73 -15.43
C PHE A 13 26.67 59.00 -14.31
N PRO A 14 27.06 59.68 -13.23
CA PRO A 14 27.67 59.02 -12.11
C PRO A 14 26.59 58.28 -11.28
N VAL A 15 26.79 56.99 -11.10
CA VAL A 15 25.95 56.14 -10.23
C VAL A 15 26.42 56.37 -8.79
N VAL A 16 25.61 57.05 -7.98
CA VAL A 16 25.77 57.13 -6.54
C VAL A 16 25.17 55.84 -5.97
N VAL A 17 26.01 54.93 -5.46
CA VAL A 17 25.58 53.74 -4.74
C VAL A 17 25.36 54.10 -3.28
N LEU A 18 24.11 54.35 -2.89
CA LEU A 18 23.69 54.40 -1.49
C LEU A 18 23.50 52.97 -0.98
N GLY A 19 24.44 52.51 -0.16
CA GLY A 19 24.31 51.20 0.53
C GLY A 19 23.23 51.25 1.61
N ALA A 20 22.11 50.64 1.37
CA ALA A 20 21.13 50.27 2.41
C ALA A 20 21.42 48.87 2.87
N ALA A 21 21.96 48.73 4.12
CA ALA A 21 22.08 47.45 4.77
C ALA A 21 20.67 46.98 5.23
N ALA A 22 20.04 46.12 4.45
CA ALA A 22 18.85 45.46 4.89
C ALA A 22 19.24 44.25 5.76
N VAL A 23 18.95 44.32 7.05
CA VAL A 23 19.00 43.18 7.94
C VAL A 23 17.82 42.28 7.61
N VAL A 24 18.06 41.22 6.83
CA VAL A 24 17.08 40.20 6.59
C VAL A 24 17.07 39.27 7.79
N GLY A 25 16.12 39.50 8.71
CA GLY A 25 15.78 38.54 9.75
C GLY A 25 15.17 37.29 9.10
N ALA A 26 15.93 36.19 9.08
CA ALA A 26 15.41 34.89 8.65
C ALA A 26 14.44 34.38 9.73
N ALA A 27 13.15 34.63 9.57
CA ALA A 27 12.12 33.89 10.28
C ALA A 27 12.12 32.45 9.75
N VAL A 28 12.72 31.54 10.51
CA VAL A 28 12.60 30.09 10.24
C VAL A 28 11.17 29.70 10.55
N GLY A 29 10.31 29.82 9.57
CA GLY A 29 8.95 29.29 9.62
C GLY A 29 9.01 27.76 9.62
N VAL A 30 8.87 27.15 10.80
CA VAL A 30 8.62 25.72 10.91
C VAL A 30 7.20 25.50 10.37
N THR A 31 7.09 25.18 9.08
CA THR A 31 5.84 24.67 8.53
C THR A 31 5.65 23.25 9.05
N PRO A 32 4.54 22.94 9.76
CA PRO A 32 4.24 21.54 10.06
C PRO A 32 4.01 20.84 8.71
N SER A 33 4.95 19.99 8.31
CA SER A 33 4.72 19.05 7.21
C SER A 33 3.66 18.06 7.70
N VAL A 34 2.40 18.28 7.31
CA VAL A 34 1.38 17.25 7.38
C VAL A 34 1.84 16.16 6.40
N GLY A 35 2.52 15.15 6.93
CA GLY A 35 2.92 13.98 6.16
C GLY A 35 1.66 13.33 5.62
N LEU A 36 1.45 13.43 4.30
CA LEU A 36 0.47 12.59 3.63
C LEU A 36 0.85 11.13 3.91
N PRO A 37 -0.11 10.27 4.27
CA PRO A 37 0.18 8.85 4.40
C PRO A 37 0.80 8.36 3.09
N SER A 38 2.06 7.93 3.15
CA SER A 38 2.74 7.39 1.99
C SER A 38 2.13 6.03 1.67
N LEU A 39 1.30 5.97 0.63
CA LEU A 39 0.82 4.71 0.09
C LEU A 39 2.02 3.89 -0.39
N ARG A 40 2.07 2.62 -0.03
CA ARG A 40 3.08 1.71 -0.57
C ARG A 40 2.86 1.55 -2.08
N PRO A 41 3.90 1.50 -2.91
CA PRO A 41 3.76 1.30 -4.34
C PRO A 41 2.89 0.07 -4.65
N GLY A 42 1.85 0.25 -5.49
CA GLY A 42 0.91 -0.82 -5.87
C GLY A 42 -0.33 -0.94 -4.98
N TYR A 43 -0.44 -0.14 -3.91
CA TYR A 43 -1.65 -0.04 -3.09
C TYR A 43 -2.31 1.32 -3.32
N GLU A 44 -3.63 1.31 -3.47
CA GLU A 44 -4.41 2.51 -3.84
C GLU A 44 -4.99 3.24 -2.63
N ASP A 45 -5.05 2.57 -1.46
CA ASP A 45 -5.72 3.09 -0.28
C ASP A 45 -5.18 2.44 1.01
N SER A 46 -5.69 2.87 2.17
CA SER A 46 -5.48 2.25 3.47
C SER A 46 -6.81 2.01 4.16
N VAL A 47 -6.87 0.96 4.98
CA VAL A 47 -8.05 0.60 5.75
C VAL A 47 -7.73 0.54 7.24
N SER A 48 -8.75 0.77 8.07
CA SER A 48 -8.64 0.79 9.52
C SER A 48 -9.77 0.00 10.20
N GLY A 49 -9.67 -0.18 11.52
CA GLY A 49 -10.67 -0.93 12.26
C GLY A 49 -10.78 -2.38 11.80
N CYS A 50 -9.63 -2.97 11.43
CA CYS A 50 -9.56 -4.32 10.87
C CYS A 50 -9.49 -5.39 11.96
N SER A 51 -10.14 -6.53 11.70
CA SER A 51 -10.05 -7.75 12.50
C SER A 51 -10.10 -8.99 11.61
N ALA A 52 -9.35 -10.04 11.95
CA ALA A 52 -9.42 -11.32 11.25
C ALA A 52 -10.75 -12.03 11.57
N THR A 53 -11.49 -12.40 10.53
CA THR A 53 -12.70 -13.25 10.65
C THR A 53 -12.30 -14.72 10.74
N ASP A 54 -11.42 -15.13 9.85
CA ASP A 54 -10.77 -16.44 9.75
C ASP A 54 -9.32 -16.26 9.22
N GLY A 55 -8.72 -17.31 8.66
CA GLY A 55 -7.32 -17.27 8.21
C GLY A 55 -7.09 -16.58 6.87
N ASP A 56 -8.12 -16.25 6.10
CA ASP A 56 -8.01 -15.59 4.79
C ASP A 56 -9.05 -14.49 4.55
N THR A 57 -9.81 -14.15 5.57
CA THR A 57 -10.84 -13.11 5.51
C THR A 57 -10.71 -12.16 6.69
N ILE A 58 -10.70 -10.86 6.39
CA ILE A 58 -10.72 -9.79 7.39
C ILE A 58 -11.98 -8.94 7.24
N ARG A 59 -12.30 -8.18 8.29
CA ARG A 59 -13.33 -7.14 8.28
C ARG A 59 -12.71 -5.83 8.73
N CYS A 60 -12.84 -4.78 7.90
CA CYS A 60 -12.35 -3.42 8.18
C CYS A 60 -13.52 -2.45 8.09
N ASN A 61 -13.91 -1.81 9.21
CA ASN A 61 -15.05 -0.86 9.24
C ASN A 61 -16.31 -1.37 8.53
N GLY A 62 -16.62 -2.67 8.68
CA GLY A 62 -17.78 -3.30 8.06
C GLY A 62 -17.54 -3.94 6.69
N GLU A 63 -16.55 -3.50 5.93
CA GLU A 63 -16.14 -4.14 4.68
C GLU A 63 -15.57 -5.53 4.95
N ARG A 64 -16.10 -6.55 4.24
CA ARG A 64 -15.59 -7.92 4.30
C ARG A 64 -14.60 -8.11 3.16
N ILE A 65 -13.35 -8.42 3.50
CA ILE A 65 -12.26 -8.49 2.54
C ILE A 65 -11.66 -9.88 2.57
N ARG A 66 -11.64 -10.57 1.42
CA ARG A 66 -10.96 -11.85 1.26
C ARG A 66 -9.58 -11.63 0.64
N LEU A 67 -8.58 -12.21 1.28
CA LEU A 67 -7.20 -12.24 0.79
C LEU A 67 -7.12 -13.01 -0.52
N LEU A 68 -6.43 -12.43 -1.49
CA LEU A 68 -6.27 -13.00 -2.82
C LEU A 68 -5.32 -14.20 -2.79
N GLY A 69 -5.57 -15.18 -3.68
CA GLY A 69 -4.62 -16.23 -4.02
C GLY A 69 -4.39 -17.31 -2.96
N ILE A 70 -5.09 -17.29 -1.83
CA ILE A 70 -4.90 -18.27 -0.75
C ILE A 70 -6.21 -18.92 -0.30
N ASP A 71 -6.08 -20.09 0.32
CA ASP A 71 -7.15 -20.82 1.02
C ASP A 71 -6.61 -21.23 2.40
N ALA A 72 -7.23 -20.72 3.46
CA ALA A 72 -6.86 -21.03 4.83
C ALA A 72 -7.75 -22.15 5.40
N PRO A 73 -7.27 -22.88 6.44
CA PRO A 73 -8.11 -23.81 7.18
C PRO A 73 -9.34 -23.12 7.74
N GLU A 74 -10.48 -23.75 7.55
CA GLU A 74 -11.75 -23.25 8.08
C GLU A 74 -11.81 -23.41 9.61
N LEU A 75 -12.55 -22.52 10.27
CA LEU A 75 -12.88 -22.71 11.68
C LEU A 75 -13.70 -24.02 11.86
N PRO A 76 -13.62 -24.68 13.04
CA PRO A 76 -14.37 -25.89 13.29
C PRO A 76 -15.86 -25.75 12.95
N GLY A 77 -16.39 -26.70 12.18
CA GLY A 77 -17.79 -26.70 11.71
C GLY A 77 -18.09 -25.80 10.52
N HIS A 78 -17.15 -25.04 10.00
CA HIS A 78 -17.36 -24.12 8.87
C HIS A 78 -17.00 -24.73 7.50
N CYS A 79 -16.29 -25.86 7.48
CA CYS A 79 -16.06 -26.59 6.23
C CYS A 79 -17.37 -27.18 5.71
N ARG A 80 -17.85 -26.66 4.59
CA ARG A 80 -19.12 -27.12 4.00
C ARG A 80 -19.00 -28.57 3.53
N THR A 81 -20.07 -29.34 3.72
CA THR A 81 -20.16 -30.72 3.19
C THR A 81 -19.88 -30.73 1.68
N GLY A 82 -19.01 -31.60 1.24
CA GLY A 82 -18.61 -31.75 -0.16
C GLY A 82 -17.52 -30.77 -0.64
N ARG A 83 -17.08 -29.84 0.21
CA ARG A 83 -15.90 -28.99 -0.08
C ARG A 83 -14.63 -29.65 0.47
N ASN A 84 -13.57 -29.68 -0.32
CA ASN A 84 -12.22 -30.02 0.13
C ASN A 84 -11.56 -28.76 0.70
N CYS A 85 -11.66 -28.55 2.01
CA CYS A 85 -11.10 -27.39 2.70
C CYS A 85 -9.58 -27.53 2.88
N ALA A 86 -8.88 -26.40 3.00
CA ALA A 86 -7.45 -26.41 3.32
C ALA A 86 -7.19 -27.14 4.64
N PRO A 87 -6.16 -27.97 4.73
CA PRO A 87 -5.80 -28.68 5.96
C PRO A 87 -5.20 -27.72 6.99
N GLY A 88 -5.35 -28.03 8.28
CA GLY A 88 -4.72 -27.27 9.37
C GLY A 88 -5.71 -26.83 10.45
N ASP A 89 -5.23 -25.97 11.34
CA ASP A 89 -6.00 -25.39 12.45
C ASP A 89 -6.50 -23.97 12.06
N GLY A 90 -7.82 -23.84 11.87
CA GLY A 90 -8.45 -22.56 11.53
C GLY A 90 -8.25 -21.46 12.59
N TYR A 91 -8.16 -21.81 13.87
CA TYR A 91 -7.87 -20.83 14.92
C TYR A 91 -6.41 -20.38 14.89
N ALA A 92 -5.47 -21.27 14.62
CA ALA A 92 -4.07 -20.90 14.45
C ALA A 92 -3.88 -19.99 13.24
N SER A 93 -4.51 -20.33 12.11
CA SER A 93 -4.50 -19.52 10.90
C SER A 93 -5.10 -18.13 11.13
N LYS A 94 -6.24 -18.04 11.81
CA LYS A 94 -6.86 -16.75 12.17
C LYS A 94 -5.95 -15.91 13.07
N ARG A 95 -5.30 -16.50 14.08
CA ARG A 95 -4.36 -15.79 14.96
C ARG A 95 -3.17 -15.26 14.16
N SER A 96 -2.58 -16.09 13.31
CA SER A 96 -1.47 -15.71 12.44
C SER A 96 -1.81 -14.51 11.57
N LEU A 97 -3.02 -14.48 10.98
CA LEU A 97 -3.48 -13.33 10.21
C LEU A 97 -3.65 -12.07 11.08
N ALA A 98 -4.17 -12.22 12.30
CA ALA A 98 -4.30 -11.11 13.24
C ALA A 98 -2.92 -10.54 13.63
N ASP A 99 -1.94 -11.41 13.85
CA ASP A 99 -0.56 -11.02 14.20
C ASP A 99 0.14 -10.29 13.02
N ALA A 100 -0.22 -10.62 11.79
CA ALA A 100 0.30 -9.95 10.59
C ALA A 100 -0.26 -8.54 10.39
N MET A 101 -1.44 -8.25 10.95
CA MET A 101 -2.13 -6.96 10.78
C MET A 101 -1.60 -5.88 11.73
N ILE A 102 -0.30 -5.59 11.65
CA ILE A 102 0.37 -4.54 12.44
C ILE A 102 0.60 -3.31 11.56
N GLY A 103 0.45 -2.12 12.17
CA GLY A 103 0.66 -0.83 11.52
C GLY A 103 -0.50 -0.41 10.62
N THR A 104 -0.20 0.38 9.59
CA THR A 104 -1.18 0.81 8.61
C THR A 104 -1.44 -0.30 7.61
N ILE A 105 -2.69 -0.74 7.48
CA ILE A 105 -3.07 -1.74 6.49
C ILE A 105 -3.39 -1.05 5.17
N HIS A 106 -2.54 -1.30 4.18
CA HIS A 106 -2.71 -0.84 2.81
C HIS A 106 -3.48 -1.89 1.99
N ILE A 107 -4.32 -1.44 1.06
CA ILE A 107 -5.21 -2.30 0.26
C ILE A 107 -5.12 -1.97 -1.22
N SER A 108 -5.15 -3.02 -2.06
CA SER A 108 -5.41 -2.94 -3.49
C SER A 108 -6.57 -3.87 -3.83
N ARG A 109 -7.73 -3.30 -4.13
CA ARG A 109 -8.97 -4.02 -4.46
C ARG A 109 -8.90 -4.49 -5.91
N VAL A 110 -9.31 -5.74 -6.17
CA VAL A 110 -9.29 -6.32 -7.52
C VAL A 110 -10.67 -6.75 -8.02
N GLY A 111 -11.68 -6.76 -7.16
CA GLY A 111 -13.03 -7.14 -7.50
C GLY A 111 -13.84 -7.57 -6.28
N GLU A 112 -14.93 -8.27 -6.53
CA GLU A 112 -15.83 -8.81 -5.52
C GLU A 112 -16.16 -10.27 -5.86
N ASP A 113 -16.33 -11.11 -4.85
CA ASP A 113 -16.78 -12.48 -5.04
C ASP A 113 -18.32 -12.58 -4.95
N HIS A 114 -18.85 -13.74 -5.31
CA HIS A 114 -20.30 -14.00 -5.30
C HIS A 114 -20.96 -14.00 -3.90
N TYR A 115 -20.15 -13.87 -2.82
CA TYR A 115 -20.63 -13.69 -1.45
C TYR A 115 -20.62 -12.23 -1.01
N GLY A 116 -20.32 -11.28 -1.89
CA GLY A 116 -20.20 -9.87 -1.57
C GLY A 116 -18.98 -9.55 -0.72
N ARG A 117 -17.88 -10.30 -0.86
CA ARG A 117 -16.60 -9.97 -0.23
C ARG A 117 -15.68 -9.28 -1.23
N THR A 118 -15.07 -8.19 -0.84
CA THR A 118 -14.01 -7.56 -1.63
C THR A 118 -12.83 -8.52 -1.77
N LEU A 119 -12.39 -8.77 -2.99
CA LEU A 119 -11.15 -9.48 -3.29
C LEU A 119 -10.01 -8.46 -3.32
N ALA A 120 -8.98 -8.64 -2.50
CA ALA A 120 -7.90 -7.68 -2.41
C ALA A 120 -6.55 -8.29 -2.03
N ILE A 121 -5.50 -7.54 -2.38
CA ILE A 121 -4.16 -7.66 -1.80
C ILE A 121 -4.09 -6.67 -0.64
N LEU A 122 -3.57 -7.11 0.49
CA LEU A 122 -3.38 -6.27 1.68
C LEU A 122 -1.94 -6.40 2.20
N SER A 123 -1.43 -5.31 2.77
CA SER A 123 -0.08 -5.27 3.34
C SER A 123 -0.08 -4.49 4.64
N GLY A 124 0.51 -5.05 5.69
CA GLY A 124 0.86 -4.39 6.95
C GLY A 124 2.37 -4.15 7.06
N ASP A 125 2.86 -3.90 8.27
CA ASP A 125 4.30 -3.65 8.51
C ASP A 125 5.17 -4.88 8.19
N HIS A 126 4.62 -6.09 8.32
CA HIS A 126 5.30 -7.35 7.98
C HIS A 126 5.23 -7.71 6.49
N GLY A 127 4.66 -6.87 5.64
CA GLY A 127 4.51 -7.11 4.21
C GLY A 127 3.10 -7.58 3.83
N ASP A 128 3.00 -8.29 2.69
CA ASP A 128 1.72 -8.79 2.17
C ASP A 128 1.13 -9.89 3.06
N LEU A 129 -0.16 -9.77 3.37
CA LEU A 129 -0.83 -10.68 4.32
C LEU A 129 -1.05 -12.09 3.73
N SER A 130 -1.24 -12.21 2.41
CA SER A 130 -1.31 -13.53 1.77
C SER A 130 0.04 -14.23 1.81
N CYS A 131 1.13 -13.50 1.54
CA CYS A 131 2.49 -14.03 1.65
C CYS A 131 2.79 -14.47 3.08
N TRP A 132 2.46 -13.67 4.08
CA TRP A 132 2.62 -14.02 5.48
C TRP A 132 1.97 -15.37 5.82
N GLN A 133 0.71 -15.55 5.44
CA GLN A 133 -0.02 -16.79 5.71
C GLN A 133 0.60 -18.01 5.01
N LEU A 134 1.08 -17.83 3.77
CA LEU A 134 1.79 -18.88 3.04
C LEU A 134 3.14 -19.23 3.68
N GLU A 135 3.93 -18.22 4.05
CA GLU A 135 5.27 -18.38 4.64
C GLU A 135 5.22 -19.06 6.02
N HIS A 136 4.13 -18.84 6.77
CA HIS A 136 3.92 -19.47 8.07
C HIS A 136 3.14 -20.79 8.00
N GLY A 137 2.86 -21.31 6.79
CA GLY A 137 2.11 -22.57 6.62
C GLY A 137 0.66 -22.49 7.11
N GLN A 138 0.09 -21.31 7.19
CA GLN A 138 -1.26 -21.05 7.69
C GLN A 138 -2.32 -20.95 6.59
N ALA A 139 -1.90 -21.07 5.34
CA ALA A 139 -2.77 -21.18 4.16
C ALA A 139 -2.06 -21.93 3.04
N ILE A 140 -2.81 -22.35 2.03
CA ILE A 140 -2.28 -22.94 0.80
C ILE A 140 -2.52 -22.00 -0.37
N TYR A 141 -1.58 -21.95 -1.32
CA TYR A 141 -1.71 -21.15 -2.52
C TYR A 141 -2.75 -21.73 -3.48
N LYS A 142 -3.62 -20.88 -4.01
CA LYS A 142 -4.66 -21.22 -5.00
C LYS A 142 -4.49 -20.38 -6.26
N PRO A 143 -3.80 -20.89 -7.29
CA PRO A 143 -3.53 -20.14 -8.53
C PRO A 143 -4.79 -19.60 -9.21
N GLN A 144 -5.90 -20.34 -9.15
CA GLN A 144 -7.19 -19.96 -9.73
C GLN A 144 -7.87 -18.79 -8.99
N TRP A 145 -7.46 -18.48 -7.76
CA TRP A 145 -7.96 -17.36 -6.94
C TRP A 145 -6.98 -16.19 -6.90
N ASP A 146 -5.83 -16.32 -7.54
CA ASP A 146 -4.81 -15.28 -7.64
C ASP A 146 -4.95 -14.49 -8.95
N ASN A 147 -5.88 -13.54 -8.95
CA ASN A 147 -6.22 -12.70 -10.09
C ASN A 147 -4.97 -12.16 -10.82
N GLY A 148 -4.63 -12.77 -11.95
CA GLY A 148 -3.45 -12.42 -12.74
C GLY A 148 -2.12 -12.71 -12.05
N ARG A 149 -2.05 -13.68 -11.13
CA ARG A 149 -0.85 -14.09 -10.41
C ARG A 149 -0.22 -12.97 -9.59
N ARG A 150 -1.04 -12.14 -8.94
CA ARG A 150 -0.59 -10.99 -8.16
C ARG A 150 0.21 -11.43 -6.93
N VAL A 151 -0.33 -12.36 -6.14
CA VAL A 151 0.33 -12.93 -4.96
C VAL A 151 1.59 -13.69 -5.37
N ALA A 152 1.53 -14.52 -6.44
CA ALA A 152 2.71 -15.23 -6.94
C ALA A 152 3.86 -14.31 -7.37
N ARG A 153 3.57 -13.09 -7.82
CA ARG A 153 4.60 -12.09 -8.12
C ARG A 153 5.19 -11.42 -6.88
N ILE A 154 4.39 -11.26 -5.82
CA ILE A 154 4.84 -10.64 -4.57
C ILE A 154 5.69 -11.63 -3.76
N CYS A 155 5.26 -12.90 -3.68
CA CYS A 155 5.93 -13.96 -2.91
C CYS A 155 6.16 -15.24 -3.73
N PRO A 156 7.01 -15.20 -4.77
CA PRO A 156 7.16 -16.32 -5.69
C PRO A 156 7.67 -17.60 -5.02
N LYS A 157 8.49 -17.51 -3.97
CA LYS A 157 9.05 -18.67 -3.28
C LYS A 157 7.98 -19.60 -2.72
N VAL A 158 6.97 -19.04 -2.04
CA VAL A 158 5.92 -19.84 -1.39
C VAL A 158 4.74 -20.16 -2.32
N ALA A 159 4.59 -19.42 -3.42
CA ALA A 159 3.56 -19.69 -4.41
C ALA A 159 3.93 -20.82 -5.39
N PHE A 160 5.23 -21.06 -5.63
CA PHE A 160 5.73 -22.08 -6.57
C PHE A 160 6.40 -23.27 -5.91
N PHE A 161 6.80 -23.15 -4.65
CA PHE A 161 7.47 -24.20 -3.88
C PHE A 161 6.80 -24.37 -2.51
N PRO A 162 5.54 -24.86 -2.49
CA PRO A 162 4.79 -25.07 -1.23
C PRO A 162 5.37 -26.21 -0.38
#